data_43d8e42efa4132054699d7eb10428afe
#
_entry.id   43d8e42efa4132054699d7eb10428afe
#
_cell.length_a   1.000
_cell.length_b   1.000
_cell.length_c   1.000
_cell.angle_alpha   90.00
_cell.angle_beta   90.00
_cell.angle_gamma   90.00
#
_symmetry.space_group_name_H-M   'P 1'
#
loop_
_entity.id
_entity.type
_entity.pdbx_description
1 polymer ?
#
loop_
_entity_poly.entity_id
_entity_poly.type
_entity_poly.pdbx_seq_one_letter_code
_entity_poly.pdbx_strand_id
1 'polypeptide(L)'
;MNPKFFDIHSHLNFPDYEVDFDEVIKRLRETNTHTITVGTDFESSKKAVELADKYKEIYACIGIHPVDKLESFEVNKFESLIQHPKVVAIGECGMDFFHVDKNEDYKRQEKLFLDQIHFADEHDKPIMIHTRNAYLEILEILEPLKKEFGDRIRGNVHFFAGSVEIAKRFLNIGFIISFTGVITFPPKADHPLADTYEVIKNTPLNMIMSETDSPYV
;
A
#
# COMPACT_ATOMS: atom_id res chain seq x y z
N MET A 1 -1.94 -16.85 -19.16
CA MET A 1 -0.48 -16.82 -18.93
C MET A 1 -0.25 -15.92 -17.73
N ASN A 2 0.69 -16.26 -16.87
CA ASN A 2 1.07 -15.39 -15.76
C ASN A 2 1.70 -14.09 -16.29
N PRO A 3 1.54 -12.94 -15.61
CA PRO A 3 2.21 -11.71 -15.97
C PRO A 3 3.74 -11.89 -15.90
N LYS A 4 4.46 -11.14 -16.74
CA LYS A 4 5.93 -11.07 -16.69
C LYS A 4 6.39 -10.17 -15.56
N PHE A 5 5.64 -9.08 -15.34
CA PHE A 5 5.88 -8.11 -14.27
C PHE A 5 4.60 -7.87 -13.50
N PHE A 6 4.74 -7.53 -12.24
CA PHE A 6 3.63 -7.15 -11.38
C PHE A 6 4.02 -5.89 -10.60
N ASP A 7 3.30 -4.81 -10.85
CA ASP A 7 3.38 -3.56 -10.12
C ASP A 7 2.36 -3.61 -8.98
N ILE A 8 2.83 -3.64 -7.74
CA ILE A 8 1.92 -3.86 -6.60
C ILE A 8 1.24 -2.58 -6.09
N HIS A 9 1.62 -1.40 -6.61
CA HIS A 9 1.04 -0.14 -6.17
C HIS A 9 1.07 0.92 -7.27
N SER A 10 -0.10 1.25 -7.78
CA SER A 10 -0.33 2.36 -8.71
C SER A 10 -1.68 3.03 -8.41
N HIS A 11 -1.91 4.23 -8.93
CA HIS A 11 -3.18 4.94 -8.78
C HIS A 11 -3.83 5.22 -10.14
N LEU A 12 -3.99 4.17 -10.96
CA LEU A 12 -4.65 4.29 -12.28
C LEU A 12 -6.12 4.72 -12.20
N ASN A 13 -6.71 4.68 -11.02
CA ASN A 13 -8.04 5.16 -10.68
C ASN A 13 -8.12 6.69 -10.50
N PHE A 14 -7.00 7.41 -10.53
CA PHE A 14 -6.94 8.85 -10.33
C PHE A 14 -7.16 9.63 -11.64
N PRO A 15 -7.64 10.90 -11.55
CA PRO A 15 -7.92 11.74 -12.71
C PRO A 15 -6.72 11.99 -13.62
N ASP A 16 -5.50 11.88 -13.07
CA ASP A 16 -4.23 12.05 -13.81
C ASP A 16 -4.15 11.18 -15.07
N TYR A 17 -4.84 10.05 -15.07
CA TYR A 17 -4.86 9.10 -16.19
C TYR A 17 -6.04 9.25 -17.15
N GLU A 18 -6.98 10.17 -16.92
CA GLU A 18 -8.20 10.28 -17.75
C GLU A 18 -7.89 10.53 -19.23
N VAL A 19 -6.80 11.24 -19.51
CA VAL A 19 -6.45 11.65 -20.90
C VAL A 19 -5.78 10.52 -21.69
N ASP A 20 -4.95 9.69 -21.04
CA ASP A 20 -4.13 8.69 -21.73
C ASP A 20 -4.32 7.25 -21.20
N PHE A 21 -5.41 7.00 -20.48
CA PHE A 21 -5.69 5.71 -19.85
C PHE A 21 -5.60 4.52 -20.83
N ASP A 22 -6.14 4.65 -22.03
CA ASP A 22 -6.11 3.59 -23.03
C ASP A 22 -4.68 3.26 -23.49
N GLU A 23 -3.79 4.25 -23.57
CA GLU A 23 -2.37 4.04 -23.86
C GLU A 23 -1.65 3.38 -22.70
N VAL A 24 -2.01 3.67 -21.44
CA VAL A 24 -1.49 2.97 -20.26
C VAL A 24 -1.87 1.49 -20.31
N ILE A 25 -3.14 1.18 -20.56
CA ILE A 25 -3.63 -0.21 -20.70
C ILE A 25 -2.91 -0.95 -21.84
N LYS A 26 -2.71 -0.28 -22.96
CA LYS A 26 -1.97 -0.85 -24.09
C LYS A 26 -0.53 -1.20 -23.69
N ARG A 27 0.18 -0.28 -23.01
CA ARG A 27 1.55 -0.53 -22.49
C ARG A 27 1.60 -1.70 -21.50
N LEU A 28 0.64 -1.80 -20.57
CA LEU A 28 0.54 -2.93 -19.65
C LEU A 28 0.44 -4.27 -20.41
N ARG A 29 -0.37 -4.31 -21.49
CA ARG A 29 -0.53 -5.50 -22.33
C ARG A 29 0.73 -5.84 -23.12
N GLU A 30 1.35 -4.85 -23.75
CA GLU A 30 2.57 -5.02 -24.55
C GLU A 30 3.75 -5.52 -23.70
N THR A 31 3.85 -5.05 -22.47
CA THR A 31 4.90 -5.48 -21.53
C THR A 31 4.52 -6.73 -20.73
N ASN A 32 3.29 -7.22 -20.85
CA ASN A 32 2.71 -8.27 -20.01
C ASN A 32 2.86 -7.96 -18.53
N THR A 33 2.50 -6.73 -18.15
CA THR A 33 2.51 -6.21 -16.77
C THR A 33 1.09 -6.20 -16.22
N HIS A 34 0.94 -6.66 -14.98
CA HIS A 34 -0.28 -6.46 -14.20
C HIS A 34 -0.01 -5.45 -13.08
N THR A 35 -1.06 -4.83 -12.57
CA THR A 35 -0.93 -3.86 -11.47
C THR A 35 -2.07 -3.96 -10.47
N ILE A 36 -1.80 -3.56 -9.23
CA ILE A 36 -2.84 -3.24 -8.24
C ILE A 36 -3.05 -1.74 -8.28
N THR A 37 -4.27 -1.30 -8.61
CA THR A 37 -4.65 0.11 -8.48
C THR A 37 -5.26 0.33 -7.09
N VAL A 38 -4.81 1.39 -6.41
CA VAL A 38 -5.00 1.58 -4.98
C VAL A 38 -5.94 2.77 -4.74
N GLY A 39 -7.00 2.53 -3.98
CA GLY A 39 -7.89 3.57 -3.48
C GLY A 39 -7.33 4.24 -2.23
N THR A 40 -7.65 5.52 -2.06
CA THR A 40 -7.24 6.33 -0.91
C THR A 40 -8.43 6.87 -0.13
N ASP A 41 -9.63 6.73 -0.69
CA ASP A 41 -10.94 7.04 -0.14
C ASP A 41 -11.99 6.08 -0.72
N PHE A 42 -13.26 6.25 -0.34
CA PHE A 42 -14.32 5.38 -0.82
C PHE A 42 -14.55 5.49 -2.34
N GLU A 43 -14.57 6.70 -2.90
CA GLU A 43 -14.85 6.91 -4.33
C GLU A 43 -13.69 6.40 -5.20
N SER A 44 -12.45 6.66 -4.83
CA SER A 44 -11.28 6.14 -5.51
C SER A 44 -11.17 4.61 -5.37
N SER A 45 -11.54 4.04 -4.23
CA SER A 45 -11.64 2.58 -4.03
C SER A 45 -12.69 1.96 -4.93
N LYS A 46 -13.88 2.57 -5.03
CA LYS A 46 -14.93 2.12 -5.96
C LYS A 46 -14.45 2.16 -7.41
N LYS A 47 -13.77 3.24 -7.81
CA LYS A 47 -13.19 3.38 -9.14
C LYS A 47 -12.12 2.30 -9.41
N ALA A 48 -11.29 1.98 -8.41
CA ALA A 48 -10.29 0.91 -8.51
C ALA A 48 -10.97 -0.45 -8.81
N VAL A 49 -12.07 -0.75 -8.13
CA VAL A 49 -12.85 -1.98 -8.37
C VAL A 49 -13.48 -1.99 -9.75
N GLU A 50 -14.05 -0.87 -10.22
CA GLU A 50 -14.60 -0.75 -11.59
C GLU A 50 -13.53 -1.00 -12.65
N LEU A 51 -12.31 -0.50 -12.47
CA LEU A 51 -11.19 -0.75 -13.36
C LEU A 51 -10.75 -2.22 -13.32
N ALA A 52 -10.69 -2.80 -12.14
CA ALA A 52 -10.34 -4.21 -11.96
C ALA A 52 -11.38 -5.15 -12.62
N ASP A 53 -12.66 -4.81 -12.56
CA ASP A 53 -13.71 -5.57 -13.26
C ASP A 53 -13.52 -5.50 -14.78
N LYS A 54 -13.26 -4.31 -15.31
CA LYS A 54 -13.17 -4.05 -16.75
C LYS A 54 -11.89 -4.57 -17.40
N TYR A 55 -10.75 -4.54 -16.69
CA TYR A 55 -9.44 -4.85 -17.25
C TYR A 55 -8.78 -6.03 -16.54
N LYS A 56 -8.39 -7.05 -17.32
CA LYS A 56 -7.79 -8.28 -16.75
C LYS A 56 -6.44 -8.04 -16.10
N GLU A 57 -5.72 -7.01 -16.52
CA GLU A 57 -4.40 -6.61 -16.04
C GLU A 57 -4.44 -5.90 -14.69
N ILE A 58 -5.62 -5.42 -14.27
CA ILE A 58 -5.80 -4.60 -13.07
C ILE A 58 -6.43 -5.42 -11.95
N TYR A 59 -5.89 -5.27 -10.76
CA TYR A 59 -6.45 -5.67 -9.47
C TYR A 59 -6.71 -4.42 -8.63
N ALA A 60 -7.48 -4.53 -7.55
CA ALA A 60 -7.81 -3.41 -6.69
C ALA A 60 -7.33 -3.63 -5.25
N CYS A 61 -6.85 -2.56 -4.65
CA CYS A 61 -6.70 -2.39 -3.22
C CYS A 61 -7.68 -1.29 -2.78
N ILE A 62 -8.42 -1.51 -1.70
CA ILE A 62 -9.49 -0.59 -1.25
C ILE A 62 -9.24 -0.16 0.19
N GLY A 63 -9.38 1.12 0.48
CA GLY A 63 -9.18 1.65 1.83
C GLY A 63 -9.26 3.16 1.90
N ILE A 64 -8.81 3.69 3.03
CA ILE A 64 -8.75 5.13 3.31
C ILE A 64 -7.35 5.50 3.76
N HIS A 65 -6.75 6.45 3.04
CA HIS A 65 -5.43 6.98 3.33
C HIS A 65 -5.41 7.78 4.64
N PRO A 66 -4.35 7.69 5.44
CA PRO A 66 -4.30 8.34 6.76
C PRO A 66 -4.45 9.86 6.75
N VAL A 67 -4.11 10.55 5.66
CA VAL A 67 -4.28 12.02 5.60
C VAL A 67 -5.69 12.46 5.22
N ASP A 68 -6.56 11.57 4.80
CA ASP A 68 -7.95 11.92 4.53
C ASP A 68 -8.70 12.17 5.85
N LYS A 69 -9.04 13.44 6.07
CA LYS A 69 -9.74 13.90 7.28
C LYS A 69 -11.25 13.94 7.14
N LEU A 70 -11.75 13.81 5.94
CA LEU A 70 -13.18 13.94 5.63
C LEU A 70 -13.91 12.61 5.72
N GLU A 71 -13.16 11.50 5.69
CA GLU A 71 -13.72 10.16 5.70
C GLU A 71 -13.39 9.40 6.99
N SER A 72 -14.36 8.59 7.40
CA SER A 72 -14.19 7.52 8.37
C SER A 72 -14.33 6.18 7.65
N PHE A 73 -13.70 5.12 8.15
CA PHE A 73 -13.84 3.79 7.57
C PHE A 73 -15.24 3.24 7.88
N GLU A 74 -16.18 3.48 6.96
CA GLU A 74 -17.56 2.99 7.07
C GLU A 74 -17.65 1.57 6.50
N VAL A 75 -17.49 0.55 7.34
CA VAL A 75 -17.47 -0.88 6.98
C VAL A 75 -18.56 -1.23 5.96
N ASN A 76 -19.80 -0.80 6.17
CA ASN A 76 -20.92 -1.12 5.29
C ASN A 76 -20.74 -0.64 3.84
N LYS A 77 -20.00 0.44 3.61
CA LYS A 77 -19.66 0.92 2.26
C LYS A 77 -18.64 0.00 1.59
N PHE A 78 -17.60 -0.37 2.32
CA PHE A 78 -16.53 -1.23 1.79
C PHE A 78 -16.96 -2.69 1.65
N GLU A 79 -17.97 -3.15 2.40
CA GLU A 79 -18.50 -4.51 2.33
C GLU A 79 -18.96 -4.92 0.93
N SER A 80 -19.55 -3.99 0.18
CA SER A 80 -19.95 -4.24 -1.22
C SER A 80 -18.77 -4.35 -2.17
N LEU A 81 -17.67 -3.66 -1.89
CA LEU A 81 -16.47 -3.64 -2.74
C LEU A 81 -15.60 -4.88 -2.51
N ILE A 82 -15.44 -5.31 -1.24
CA ILE A 82 -14.55 -6.42 -0.88
C ILE A 82 -14.97 -7.76 -1.47
N GLN A 83 -16.26 -7.92 -1.81
CA GLN A 83 -16.79 -9.14 -2.43
C GLN A 83 -16.26 -9.35 -3.88
N HIS A 84 -15.73 -8.33 -4.50
CA HIS A 84 -15.20 -8.46 -5.85
C HIS A 84 -13.91 -9.31 -5.85
N PRO A 85 -13.80 -10.36 -6.69
CA PRO A 85 -12.71 -11.34 -6.62
C PRO A 85 -11.33 -10.75 -6.92
N LYS A 86 -11.26 -9.58 -7.57
CA LYS A 86 -10.01 -8.88 -7.85
C LYS A 86 -9.66 -7.81 -6.81
N VAL A 87 -10.42 -7.69 -5.73
CA VAL A 87 -9.98 -6.95 -4.55
C VAL A 87 -9.03 -7.85 -3.77
N VAL A 88 -7.75 -7.49 -3.79
CA VAL A 88 -6.65 -8.35 -3.30
C VAL A 88 -6.03 -7.86 -2.00
N ALA A 89 -6.28 -6.64 -1.57
CA ALA A 89 -5.74 -6.06 -0.35
C ALA A 89 -6.67 -4.96 0.22
N ILE A 90 -6.48 -4.65 1.51
CA ILE A 90 -7.05 -3.47 2.17
C ILE A 90 -5.97 -2.42 2.34
N GLY A 91 -6.25 -1.22 1.91
CA GLY A 91 -5.36 -0.05 1.89
C GLY A 91 -5.72 0.89 0.72
N GLU A 92 -5.05 1.98 0.62
CA GLU A 92 -3.85 2.40 1.32
C GLU A 92 -4.21 2.87 2.73
N CYS A 93 -3.66 2.24 3.75
CA CYS A 93 -3.97 2.52 5.14
C CYS A 93 -2.69 2.66 5.98
N GLY A 94 -2.78 3.26 7.15
CA GLY A 94 -1.59 3.42 8.00
C GLY A 94 -1.51 4.77 8.69
N MET A 95 -0.30 5.37 8.73
CA MET A 95 -0.07 6.65 9.41
C MET A 95 0.89 7.56 8.65
N ASP A 96 0.60 8.86 8.67
CA ASP A 96 1.42 9.92 8.06
C ASP A 96 1.52 11.12 9.02
N PHE A 97 2.73 11.37 9.54
CA PHE A 97 3.03 12.53 10.38
C PHE A 97 3.98 13.51 9.69
N PHE A 98 4.10 13.41 8.37
CA PHE A 98 4.73 14.43 7.55
C PHE A 98 3.74 15.51 7.12
N HIS A 99 2.51 15.10 6.75
CA HIS A 99 1.49 16.03 6.26
C HIS A 99 0.60 16.58 7.37
N VAL A 100 0.57 15.94 8.54
CA VAL A 100 -0.24 16.36 9.68
C VAL A 100 0.56 16.28 10.97
N ASP A 101 0.20 17.13 11.97
CA ASP A 101 0.83 17.08 13.28
C ASP A 101 0.42 15.81 14.03
N LYS A 102 1.42 15.04 14.48
CA LYS A 102 1.21 13.81 15.23
C LYS A 102 0.39 14.02 16.51
N ASN A 103 0.64 15.11 17.23
CA ASN A 103 -0.05 15.36 18.51
C ASN A 103 -1.54 15.63 18.32
N GLU A 104 -1.92 16.18 17.18
CA GLU A 104 -3.31 16.51 16.86
C GLU A 104 -4.07 15.33 16.24
N ASP A 105 -3.38 14.46 15.49
CA ASP A 105 -4.04 13.51 14.60
C ASP A 105 -3.73 12.01 14.88
N TYR A 106 -2.81 11.70 15.80
CA TYR A 106 -2.41 10.33 16.11
C TYR A 106 -3.62 9.41 16.39
N LYS A 107 -4.50 9.82 17.30
CA LYS A 107 -5.63 8.98 17.74
C LYS A 107 -6.63 8.70 16.62
N ARG A 108 -6.82 9.65 15.71
CA ARG A 108 -7.71 9.47 14.57
C ARG A 108 -7.09 8.47 13.59
N GLN A 109 -5.81 8.65 13.25
CA GLN A 109 -5.11 7.75 12.33
C GLN A 109 -4.95 6.34 12.92
N GLU A 110 -4.65 6.23 14.22
CA GLU A 110 -4.60 4.94 14.93
C GLU A 110 -5.93 4.19 14.81
N LYS A 111 -7.04 4.88 15.13
CA LYS A 111 -8.38 4.28 15.00
C LYS A 111 -8.68 3.87 13.56
N LEU A 112 -8.45 4.76 12.60
CA LEU A 112 -8.69 4.49 11.19
C LEU A 112 -7.87 3.29 10.68
N PHE A 113 -6.62 3.18 11.12
CA PHE A 113 -5.74 2.07 10.77
C PHE A 113 -6.21 0.75 11.39
N LEU A 114 -6.56 0.75 12.67
CA LEU A 114 -7.11 -0.42 13.36
C LEU A 114 -8.43 -0.91 12.74
N ASP A 115 -9.35 0.00 12.41
CA ASP A 115 -10.61 -0.36 11.76
C ASP A 115 -10.35 -1.09 10.42
N GLN A 116 -9.37 -0.65 9.64
CA GLN A 116 -9.01 -1.28 8.36
C GLN A 116 -8.25 -2.60 8.55
N ILE A 117 -7.40 -2.73 9.57
CA ILE A 117 -6.76 -4.01 9.93
C ILE A 117 -7.82 -5.05 10.30
N HIS A 118 -8.79 -4.70 11.14
CA HIS A 118 -9.86 -5.62 11.52
C HIS A 118 -10.71 -6.03 10.33
N PHE A 119 -11.06 -5.10 9.45
CA PHE A 119 -11.77 -5.40 8.22
C PHE A 119 -10.96 -6.34 7.30
N ALA A 120 -9.67 -6.12 7.18
CA ALA A 120 -8.77 -6.98 6.40
C ALA A 120 -8.72 -8.40 6.98
N ASP A 121 -8.63 -8.52 8.31
CA ASP A 121 -8.62 -9.81 9.02
C ASP A 121 -9.94 -10.57 8.85
N GLU A 122 -11.09 -9.91 8.98
CA GLU A 122 -12.42 -10.50 8.77
C GLU A 122 -12.60 -11.07 7.36
N HIS A 123 -12.00 -10.46 6.35
CA HIS A 123 -12.09 -10.86 4.95
C HIS A 123 -10.87 -11.63 4.42
N ASP A 124 -9.96 -12.04 5.30
CA ASP A 124 -8.72 -12.77 4.95
C ASP A 124 -7.88 -12.06 3.88
N LYS A 125 -7.78 -10.73 3.96
CA LYS A 125 -6.99 -9.91 3.03
C LYS A 125 -5.71 -9.40 3.68
N PRO A 126 -4.61 -9.29 2.92
CA PRO A 126 -3.44 -8.55 3.37
C PRO A 126 -3.73 -7.05 3.43
N ILE A 127 -2.93 -6.32 4.22
CA ILE A 127 -2.98 -4.86 4.27
C ILE A 127 -1.83 -4.24 3.46
N MET A 128 -2.12 -3.13 2.80
CA MET A 128 -1.14 -2.29 2.10
C MET A 128 -0.91 -1.02 2.90
N ILE A 129 0.28 -0.91 3.49
CA ILE A 129 0.58 0.10 4.51
C ILE A 129 1.31 1.29 3.91
N HIS A 130 0.69 2.47 4.06
CA HIS A 130 1.35 3.76 3.98
C HIS A 130 2.01 4.10 5.31
N THR A 131 3.27 4.53 5.29
CA THR A 131 3.92 5.06 6.48
C THR A 131 4.91 6.16 6.14
N ARG A 132 4.68 7.35 6.68
CA ARG A 132 5.58 8.49 6.51
C ARG A 132 5.79 9.20 7.84
N ASN A 133 7.04 9.19 8.34
CA ASN A 133 7.39 9.66 9.68
C ASN A 133 6.62 8.94 10.81
N ALA A 134 6.22 7.66 10.60
CA ALA A 134 5.32 6.92 11.50
C ALA A 134 5.69 5.43 11.66
N TYR A 135 6.91 5.02 11.27
CA TYR A 135 7.30 3.61 11.29
C TYR A 135 7.21 2.95 12.67
N LEU A 136 7.59 3.67 13.72
CA LEU A 136 7.57 3.14 15.09
C LEU A 136 6.14 2.95 15.57
N GLU A 137 5.27 3.91 15.31
CA GLU A 137 3.86 3.88 15.67
C GLU A 137 3.12 2.73 14.97
N ILE A 138 3.39 2.51 13.69
CA ILE A 138 2.86 1.36 12.95
C ILE A 138 3.34 0.04 13.58
N LEU A 139 4.63 -0.07 13.92
CA LEU A 139 5.18 -1.27 14.55
C LEU A 139 4.62 -1.51 15.95
N GLU A 140 4.40 -0.46 16.74
CA GLU A 140 3.76 -0.54 18.07
C GLU A 140 2.34 -1.11 17.99
N ILE A 141 1.64 -0.90 16.88
CA ILE A 141 0.31 -1.48 16.62
C ILE A 141 0.43 -2.92 16.09
N LEU A 142 1.29 -3.14 15.10
CA LEU A 142 1.34 -4.41 14.38
C LEU A 142 1.99 -5.54 15.19
N GLU A 143 3.03 -5.28 15.98
CA GLU A 143 3.73 -6.33 16.73
C GLU A 143 2.82 -7.05 17.75
N PRO A 144 1.99 -6.34 18.56
CA PRO A 144 1.00 -6.98 19.42
C PRO A 144 -0.07 -7.75 18.62
N LEU A 145 -0.62 -7.17 17.57
CA LEU A 145 -1.62 -7.81 16.73
C LEU A 145 -1.07 -9.07 16.07
N LYS A 146 0.16 -9.02 15.57
CA LYS A 146 0.81 -10.19 14.98
C LYS A 146 1.03 -11.30 16.01
N LYS A 147 1.36 -10.96 17.24
CA LYS A 147 1.50 -11.93 18.34
C LYS A 147 0.17 -12.59 18.70
N GLU A 148 -0.93 -11.86 18.63
CA GLU A 148 -2.26 -12.34 18.98
C GLU A 148 -2.90 -13.15 17.82
N PHE A 149 -2.86 -12.62 16.60
CA PHE A 149 -3.59 -13.15 15.43
C PHE A 149 -2.72 -13.94 14.45
N GLY A 150 -1.40 -13.97 14.66
CA GLY A 150 -0.48 -14.73 13.80
C GLY A 150 -0.49 -14.27 12.35
N ASP A 151 -0.47 -15.23 11.42
CA ASP A 151 -0.39 -14.94 9.97
C ASP A 151 -1.67 -14.38 9.34
N ARG A 152 -2.73 -14.22 10.12
CA ARG A 152 -3.91 -13.48 9.70
C ARG A 152 -3.57 -12.01 9.48
N ILE A 153 -2.70 -11.43 10.33
CA ILE A 153 -2.18 -10.07 10.15
C ILE A 153 -0.95 -10.13 9.23
N ARG A 154 -1.10 -9.76 7.97
CA ARG A 154 -0.07 -9.81 6.93
C ARG A 154 -0.23 -8.67 5.93
N GLY A 155 0.81 -8.36 5.20
CA GLY A 155 0.75 -7.32 4.18
C GLY A 155 2.13 -6.84 3.73
N ASN A 156 2.14 -5.67 3.13
CA ASN A 156 3.36 -5.00 2.75
C ASN A 156 3.41 -3.56 3.25
N VAL A 157 4.61 -3.08 3.49
CA VAL A 157 4.88 -1.65 3.70
C VAL A 157 5.32 -1.09 2.37
N HIS A 158 4.43 -0.29 1.76
CA HIS A 158 4.68 0.29 0.46
C HIS A 158 5.65 1.46 0.56
N PHE A 159 6.36 1.73 -0.52
CA PHE A 159 7.33 2.82 -0.67
C PHE A 159 8.29 2.93 0.52
N PHE A 160 8.88 1.79 0.91
CA PHE A 160 9.70 1.75 2.12
C PHE A 160 10.94 2.66 2.01
N ALA A 161 11.06 3.57 2.97
CA ALA A 161 12.16 4.54 3.07
C ALA A 161 12.77 4.59 4.48
N GLY A 162 12.53 3.55 5.30
CA GLY A 162 13.06 3.43 6.65
C GLY A 162 14.49 2.88 6.72
N SER A 163 15.04 2.82 7.94
CA SER A 163 16.36 2.25 8.19
C SER A 163 16.36 0.71 8.10
N VAL A 164 17.57 0.11 8.08
CA VAL A 164 17.76 -1.35 8.14
C VAL A 164 17.14 -1.95 9.40
N GLU A 165 17.23 -1.27 10.54
CA GLU A 165 16.65 -1.71 11.80
C GLU A 165 15.13 -1.75 11.75
N ILE A 166 14.51 -0.73 11.16
CA ILE A 166 13.06 -0.67 10.94
C ILE A 166 12.62 -1.77 9.96
N ALA A 167 13.34 -1.93 8.85
CA ALA A 167 13.05 -3.00 7.88
C ALA A 167 13.08 -4.39 8.56
N LYS A 168 14.11 -4.67 9.37
CA LYS A 168 14.20 -5.94 10.10
C LYS A 168 13.01 -6.20 11.02
N ARG A 169 12.47 -5.16 11.68
CA ARG A 169 11.28 -5.33 12.53
C ARG A 169 10.06 -5.75 11.71
N PHE A 170 9.79 -5.08 10.58
CA PHE A 170 8.69 -5.48 9.68
C PHE A 170 8.88 -6.88 9.11
N LEU A 171 10.07 -7.21 8.64
CA LEU A 171 10.39 -8.56 8.12
C LEU A 171 10.24 -9.64 9.19
N ASN A 172 10.65 -9.39 10.43
CA ASN A 172 10.53 -10.34 11.55
C ASN A 172 9.08 -10.65 11.91
N ILE A 173 8.16 -9.74 11.70
CA ILE A 173 6.71 -9.97 11.86
C ILE A 173 6.04 -10.44 10.57
N GLY A 174 6.83 -10.77 9.53
CA GLY A 174 6.33 -11.35 8.28
C GLY A 174 5.72 -10.37 7.29
N PHE A 175 5.95 -9.06 7.46
CA PHE A 175 5.57 -8.06 6.47
C PHE A 175 6.61 -7.96 5.37
N ILE A 176 6.13 -7.84 4.15
CA ILE A 176 6.93 -7.60 2.95
C ILE A 176 7.18 -6.10 2.84
N ILE A 177 8.28 -5.70 2.20
CA ILE A 177 8.57 -4.30 1.90
C ILE A 177 8.68 -4.09 0.39
N SER A 178 8.25 -2.94 -0.09
CA SER A 178 8.31 -2.63 -1.52
C SER A 178 9.02 -1.31 -1.80
N PHE A 179 9.52 -1.20 -3.02
CA PHE A 179 10.32 -0.08 -3.47
C PHE A 179 9.84 0.41 -4.84
N THR A 180 9.80 1.73 -4.98
CA THR A 180 9.51 2.43 -6.24
C THR A 180 10.78 2.66 -7.07
N GLY A 181 10.63 3.25 -8.24
CA GLY A 181 11.74 3.69 -9.10
C GLY A 181 12.72 4.68 -8.46
N VAL A 182 12.34 5.31 -7.34
CA VAL A 182 13.20 6.25 -6.58
C VAL A 182 14.53 5.62 -6.15
N ILE A 183 14.57 4.29 -5.96
CA ILE A 183 15.83 3.58 -5.65
C ILE A 183 16.90 3.73 -6.74
N THR A 184 16.51 4.12 -7.95
CA THR A 184 17.48 4.36 -9.07
C THR A 184 18.00 5.79 -9.11
N PHE A 185 17.47 6.69 -8.26
CA PHE A 185 17.92 8.07 -8.21
C PHE A 185 19.29 8.16 -7.52
N PRO A 186 20.12 9.13 -7.90
CA PRO A 186 21.40 9.33 -7.23
C PRO A 186 21.19 9.57 -5.73
N PRO A 187 21.90 8.83 -4.86
CA PRO A 187 21.78 9.04 -3.42
C PRO A 187 22.23 10.45 -3.03
N LYS A 188 21.47 11.10 -2.19
CA LYS A 188 21.85 12.39 -1.59
C LYS A 188 22.06 12.18 -0.09
N ALA A 189 23.08 12.81 0.49
CA ALA A 189 23.47 12.61 1.88
C ALA A 189 22.35 12.91 2.91
N ASP A 190 21.44 13.79 2.52
CA ASP A 190 20.28 14.23 3.31
C ASP A 190 18.94 13.62 2.84
N HIS A 191 18.99 12.68 1.91
CA HIS A 191 17.78 12.05 1.38
C HIS A 191 17.31 10.93 2.32
N PRO A 192 15.97 10.81 2.59
CA PRO A 192 15.42 9.72 3.42
C PRO A 192 15.76 8.30 2.94
N LEU A 193 16.17 8.15 1.67
CA LEU A 193 16.57 6.88 1.04
C LEU A 193 18.07 6.59 1.13
N ALA A 194 18.86 7.31 1.94
CA ALA A 194 20.30 7.08 2.07
C ALA A 194 20.63 5.61 2.43
N ASP A 195 19.79 4.98 3.24
CA ASP A 195 19.95 3.59 3.67
C ASP A 195 19.28 2.56 2.74
N THR A 196 18.57 2.99 1.70
CA THR A 196 17.72 2.10 0.86
C THR A 196 18.51 0.94 0.26
N TYR A 197 19.71 1.19 -0.25
CA TYR A 197 20.55 0.13 -0.81
C TYR A 197 20.97 -0.91 0.23
N GLU A 198 21.25 -0.50 1.46
CA GLU A 198 21.57 -1.42 2.54
C GLU A 198 20.32 -2.19 2.99
N VAL A 199 19.16 -1.57 3.00
CA VAL A 199 17.88 -2.26 3.25
C VAL A 199 17.65 -3.33 2.18
N ILE A 200 17.77 -2.99 0.89
CA ILE A 200 17.57 -3.95 -0.21
C ILE A 200 18.53 -5.14 -0.10
N LYS A 201 19.82 -4.90 0.16
CA LYS A 201 20.82 -5.97 0.33
C LYS A 201 20.53 -6.90 1.50
N ASN A 202 19.91 -6.37 2.56
CA ASN A 202 19.60 -7.12 3.77
C ASN A 202 18.19 -7.73 3.76
N THR A 203 17.37 -7.45 2.74
CA THR A 203 16.02 -8.00 2.61
C THR A 203 16.04 -9.32 1.84
N PRO A 204 15.46 -10.41 2.37
CA PRO A 204 15.31 -11.65 1.63
C PRO A 204 14.50 -11.44 0.34
N LEU A 205 14.92 -12.07 -0.77
CA LEU A 205 14.30 -11.87 -2.08
C LEU A 205 12.80 -12.20 -2.11
N ASN A 206 12.36 -13.14 -1.29
CA ASN A 206 10.95 -13.50 -1.15
C ASN A 206 10.14 -12.56 -0.23
N MET A 207 10.77 -11.52 0.31
CA MET A 207 10.16 -10.51 1.19
C MET A 207 10.28 -9.09 0.60
N ILE A 208 10.59 -8.98 -0.69
CA ILE A 208 10.72 -7.73 -1.41
C ILE A 208 9.79 -7.70 -2.62
N MET A 209 9.20 -6.54 -2.88
CA MET A 209 8.35 -6.30 -4.04
C MET A 209 8.76 -5.00 -4.75
N SER A 210 8.33 -4.85 -5.99
CA SER A 210 8.51 -3.63 -6.78
C SER A 210 7.16 -2.99 -7.09
N GLU A 211 7.16 -1.69 -7.17
CA GLU A 211 5.99 -0.87 -7.44
C GLU A 211 6.37 0.41 -8.20
N THR A 212 5.38 1.10 -8.73
CA THR A 212 5.60 2.41 -9.34
C THR A 212 5.19 3.56 -8.42
N ASP A 213 4.10 3.42 -7.68
CA ASP A 213 3.40 4.51 -6.99
C ASP A 213 3.00 5.63 -7.98
N SER A 214 2.78 5.24 -9.23
CA SER A 214 2.43 6.19 -10.30
C SER A 214 1.02 6.77 -10.07
N PRO A 215 0.82 8.09 -10.29
CA PRO A 215 1.67 9.03 -11.04
C PRO A 215 2.74 9.75 -10.20
N TYR A 216 2.93 9.44 -8.95
CA TYR A 216 3.76 10.22 -8.03
C TYR A 216 5.27 10.01 -8.20
N VAL A 217 5.68 8.91 -8.81
CA VAL A 217 7.10 8.58 -9.05
C VAL A 217 7.31 8.06 -10.46
#